data_c33eafffa6a0f57a5e03dc9146ed5ab4
#
_entry.id   c33eafffa6a0f57a5e03dc9146ed5ab4
#
_cell.length_a   1.000
_cell.length_b   1.000
_cell.length_c   1.000
_cell.angle_alpha   90.00
_cell.angle_beta   90.00
_cell.angle_gamma   90.00
#
_symmetry.space_group_name_H-M   'P 1'
#
loop_
_entity.id
_entity.type
_entity.pdbx_description
1 polymer ?
#
loop_
_entity_poly.entity_id
_entity_poly.type
_entity_poly.pdbx_seq_one_letter_code
_entity_poly.pdbx_strand_id
1 'polypeptide(L)'
;MKTLQEDIIIPIKIIKRKKDGRTYIAHSENYYVVTPLSKLLAKAYSLDKRMKQNPELTFREFCKLNNITPRYLSGVLQLNNLSPKLKRMIIEGYQPKHLSIQDIITGNVPVLWSEQKEWLIK
;
A
#
# COMPACT_ATOMS: atom_id res chain seq x y z
N MET A 1 8.58 -18.23 10.89
CA MET A 1 8.88 -17.61 10.69
C MET A 1 8.23 -16.77 10.46
N LYS A 2 8.03 -16.47 10.39
CA LYS A 2 7.62 -15.62 10.26
C LYS A 2 8.08 -14.50 10.16
N THR A 3 8.93 -14.45 10.50
CA THR A 3 9.60 -13.28 10.57
C THR A 3 9.90 -12.64 9.30
N LEU A 4 10.32 -13.37 8.33
CA LEU A 4 10.53 -12.87 7.02
C LEU A 4 9.29 -12.22 6.50
N GLN A 5 8.18 -12.83 6.84
CA GLN A 5 6.92 -12.33 6.47
C GLN A 5 6.60 -11.02 7.15
N GLU A 6 7.05 -10.87 8.37
CA GLU A 6 6.87 -9.62 9.09
C GLU A 6 7.65 -8.49 8.46
N ASP A 7 8.79 -8.80 7.87
CA ASP A 7 9.56 -7.79 7.18
C ASP A 7 8.86 -7.33 5.93
N ILE A 8 8.12 -8.22 5.30
CA ILE A 8 7.37 -7.90 4.09
C ILE A 8 6.06 -7.25 4.43
N ILE A 9 5.41 -7.75 5.45
CA ILE A 9 4.13 -7.21 5.89
C ILE A 9 4.41 -6.22 7.01
N ILE A 10 4.59 -4.99 6.63
CA ILE A 10 4.91 -3.96 7.59
C ILE A 10 3.64 -3.53 8.31
N PRO A 11 3.58 -3.68 9.61
CA PRO A 11 2.40 -3.25 10.35
C PRO A 11 2.29 -1.74 10.30
N ILE A 12 1.19 -1.28 9.77
CA ILE A 12 0.95 0.15 9.63
C ILE A 12 -0.20 0.52 10.53
N LYS A 13 0.06 1.46 11.43
CA LYS A 13 -0.95 1.96 12.32
C LYS A 13 -1.15 3.44 12.03
N ILE A 14 -2.33 3.78 11.56
CA ILE A 14 -2.64 5.16 11.24
C ILE A 14 -3.23 5.85 12.47
N ILE A 15 -2.61 6.94 12.87
CA ILE A 15 -3.01 7.68 14.05
C ILE A 15 -3.40 9.08 13.61
N LYS A 16 -4.62 9.48 13.96
CA LYS A 16 -5.07 10.83 13.66
C LYS A 16 -4.70 11.76 14.83
N ARG A 17 -3.97 12.81 14.52
CA ARG A 17 -3.59 13.80 15.51
C ARG A 17 -4.53 14.97 15.42
N LYS A 18 -5.17 15.29 16.53
CA LYS A 18 -6.15 16.39 16.54
C LYS A 18 -5.52 17.75 16.49
N LYS A 19 -4.31 17.85 17.03
CA LYS A 19 -3.68 19.15 17.23
C LYS A 19 -3.47 19.92 15.93
N ASP A 20 -2.98 19.25 14.90
CA ASP A 20 -2.76 19.90 13.63
C ASP A 20 -3.63 19.32 12.52
N GLY A 21 -4.53 18.42 12.87
CA GLY A 21 -5.44 17.82 11.90
C GLY A 21 -4.83 16.84 10.95
N ARG A 22 -3.57 16.53 11.11
CA ARG A 22 -2.89 15.60 10.21
C ARG A 22 -3.03 14.16 10.68
N THR A 23 -2.96 13.24 9.73
CA THR A 23 -2.95 11.82 10.01
C THR A 23 -1.52 11.33 9.95
N TYR A 24 -1.14 10.51 10.90
CA TYR A 24 0.22 10.00 11.01
C TYR A 24 0.24 8.49 10.97
N ILE A 25 1.35 7.93 10.51
CA ILE A 25 1.61 6.52 10.53
C ILE A 25 2.70 6.25 11.55
N ALA A 26 2.46 5.29 12.42
CA ALA A 26 3.47 4.85 13.38
C ALA A 26 4.29 3.73 12.73
N HIS A 27 5.60 3.87 12.74
CA HIS A 27 6.51 2.87 12.18
C HIS A 27 7.84 2.97 12.90
N SER A 28 8.31 1.86 13.48
CA SER A 28 9.58 1.81 14.18
C SER A 28 9.76 2.91 15.22
N GLU A 29 8.84 3.10 16.10
CA GLU A 29 8.92 4.11 17.16
C GLU A 29 8.86 5.55 16.68
N ASN A 30 8.69 5.77 15.39
CA ASN A 30 8.56 7.10 14.83
C ASN A 30 7.18 7.30 14.23
N TYR A 31 6.83 8.57 14.04
CA TYR A 31 5.56 8.92 13.42
C TYR A 31 5.84 9.70 12.15
N TYR A 32 5.18 9.32 11.07
CA TYR A 32 5.37 9.95 9.77
C TYR A 32 4.05 10.48 9.26
N VAL A 33 4.08 11.62 8.60
CA VAL A 33 2.86 12.20 8.01
C VAL A 33 2.40 11.30 6.88
N VAL A 34 1.10 11.02 6.85
CA VAL A 34 0.53 10.18 5.81
C VAL A 34 0.55 10.93 4.48
N THR A 35 1.16 10.31 3.48
CA THR A 35 1.12 10.82 2.11
C THR A 35 0.05 10.06 1.34
N PRO A 36 -0.38 10.56 0.18
CA PRO A 36 -1.34 9.82 -0.63
C PRO A 36 -0.87 8.41 -0.95
N LEU A 37 0.42 8.24 -1.24
CA LEU A 37 0.94 6.92 -1.57
C LEU A 37 1.00 6.00 -0.36
N SER A 38 1.39 6.51 0.81
CA SER A 38 1.43 5.66 2.00
C SER A 38 0.02 5.24 2.41
N LYS A 39 -0.95 6.11 2.21
CA LYS A 39 -2.35 5.79 2.48
C LYS A 39 -2.82 4.68 1.54
N LEU A 40 -2.43 4.76 0.28
CA LEU A 40 -2.79 3.76 -0.71
C LEU A 40 -2.13 2.41 -0.40
N LEU A 41 -0.88 2.44 0.05
CA LEU A 41 -0.18 1.23 0.44
C LEU A 41 -0.87 0.54 1.61
N ALA A 42 -1.29 1.32 2.60
CA ALA A 42 -2.03 0.78 3.75
C ALA A 42 -3.34 0.16 3.29
N LYS A 43 -4.01 0.79 2.34
CA LYS A 43 -5.25 0.26 1.81
C LYS A 43 -5.02 -1.05 1.05
N ALA A 44 -3.92 -1.13 0.30
CA ALA A 44 -3.57 -2.35 -0.42
C ALA A 44 -3.38 -3.52 0.54
N TYR A 45 -2.69 -3.26 1.64
CA TYR A 45 -2.46 -4.28 2.65
C TYR A 45 -3.79 -4.72 3.29
N SER A 46 -4.62 -3.76 3.64
CA SER A 46 -5.90 -4.04 4.28
C SER A 46 -6.83 -4.84 3.37
N LEU A 47 -6.91 -4.47 2.10
CA LEU A 47 -7.77 -5.16 1.16
C LEU A 47 -7.29 -6.60 0.92
N ASP A 48 -5.99 -6.78 0.78
CA ASP A 48 -5.43 -8.12 0.61
C ASP A 48 -5.75 -9.01 1.81
N LYS A 49 -5.60 -8.46 3.00
CA LYS A 49 -5.88 -9.19 4.22
C LYS A 49 -7.35 -9.60 4.28
N ARG A 50 -8.25 -8.69 3.93
CA ARG A 50 -9.67 -8.96 3.94
C ARG A 50 -10.07 -10.01 2.90
N MET A 51 -9.43 -10.00 1.74
CA MET A 51 -9.68 -11.02 0.74
C MET A 51 -9.28 -12.40 1.25
N LYS A 52 -8.14 -12.47 1.92
CA LYS A 52 -7.66 -13.74 2.46
C LYS A 52 -8.53 -14.25 3.60
N GLN A 53 -9.22 -13.38 4.29
CA GLN A 53 -10.13 -13.76 5.35
C GLN A 53 -11.48 -14.25 4.82
N ASN A 54 -11.75 -14.02 3.53
CA ASN A 54 -13.00 -14.41 2.90
C ASN A 54 -12.73 -15.20 1.63
N PRO A 55 -12.07 -16.37 1.75
CA PRO A 55 -11.66 -17.12 0.56
C PRO A 55 -12.81 -17.68 -0.25
N GLU A 56 -14.01 -17.70 0.31
CA GLU A 56 -15.18 -18.18 -0.41
C GLU A 56 -15.68 -17.19 -1.45
N LEU A 57 -15.26 -15.93 -1.36
CA LEU A 57 -15.71 -14.90 -2.30
C LEU A 57 -14.82 -14.88 -3.53
N THR A 58 -15.45 -14.72 -4.71
CA THR A 58 -14.69 -14.49 -5.92
C THR A 58 -14.20 -13.04 -5.91
N PHE A 59 -13.26 -12.76 -6.80
CA PHE A 59 -12.73 -11.41 -6.93
C PHE A 59 -13.87 -10.41 -7.20
N ARG A 60 -14.79 -10.78 -8.09
CA ARG A 60 -15.91 -9.91 -8.43
C ARG A 60 -16.85 -9.70 -7.25
N GLU A 61 -17.13 -10.78 -6.52
CA GLU A 61 -18.00 -10.69 -5.35
C GLU A 61 -17.41 -9.79 -4.29
N PHE A 62 -16.10 -9.90 -4.08
CA PHE A 62 -15.41 -9.04 -3.13
C PHE A 62 -15.51 -7.58 -3.54
N CYS A 63 -15.33 -7.29 -4.82
CA CYS A 63 -15.46 -5.93 -5.34
C CYS A 63 -16.85 -5.37 -5.09
N LYS A 64 -17.86 -6.18 -5.36
CA LYS A 64 -19.24 -5.78 -5.17
C LYS A 64 -19.55 -5.45 -3.73
N LEU A 65 -19.12 -6.31 -2.83
CA LEU A 65 -19.36 -6.10 -1.41
C LEU A 65 -18.69 -4.86 -0.87
N ASN A 66 -17.53 -4.52 -1.42
CA ASN A 66 -16.79 -3.37 -0.95
C ASN A 66 -17.00 -2.12 -1.80
N ASN A 67 -17.90 -2.21 -2.76
CA ASN A 67 -18.26 -1.10 -3.63
C ASN A 67 -17.05 -0.48 -4.32
N ILE A 68 -16.20 -1.33 -4.90
CA ILE A 68 -15.03 -0.91 -5.66
C ILE A 68 -15.02 -1.65 -6.98
N THR A 69 -14.36 -1.06 -7.98
CA THR A 69 -14.28 -1.70 -9.29
C THR A 69 -13.15 -2.73 -9.29
N PRO A 70 -13.27 -3.78 -10.13
CA PRO A 70 -12.18 -4.75 -10.27
C PRO A 70 -10.87 -4.09 -10.71
N ARG A 71 -10.96 -3.10 -11.57
CA ARG A 71 -9.77 -2.40 -12.06
C ARG A 71 -9.06 -1.66 -10.93
N TYR A 72 -9.82 -0.98 -10.09
CA TYR A 72 -9.24 -0.27 -8.96
C TYR A 72 -8.59 -1.24 -7.98
N LEU A 73 -9.30 -2.31 -7.65
CA LEU A 73 -8.78 -3.29 -6.72
C LEU A 73 -7.49 -3.91 -7.24
N SER A 74 -7.49 -4.31 -8.51
CA SER A 74 -6.31 -4.90 -9.13
C SER A 74 -5.12 -3.95 -9.08
N GLY A 75 -5.37 -2.67 -9.41
CA GLY A 75 -4.31 -1.67 -9.40
C GLY A 75 -3.73 -1.42 -8.02
N VAL A 76 -4.60 -1.36 -7.03
CA VAL A 76 -4.14 -1.11 -5.66
C VAL A 76 -3.38 -2.30 -5.10
N LEU A 77 -3.87 -3.51 -5.37
CA LEU A 77 -3.23 -4.71 -4.83
C LEU A 77 -1.80 -4.91 -5.33
N GLN A 78 -1.46 -4.34 -6.48
CA GLN A 78 -0.10 -4.42 -7.00
C GLN A 78 0.92 -3.87 -6.03
N LEU A 79 0.54 -2.91 -5.21
CA LEU A 79 1.47 -2.30 -4.27
C LEU A 79 1.99 -3.27 -3.24
N ASN A 80 1.27 -4.36 -3.00
CA ASN A 80 1.74 -5.38 -2.07
C ASN A 80 2.96 -6.12 -2.59
N ASN A 81 3.25 -6.00 -3.88
CA ASN A 81 4.39 -6.67 -4.49
C ASN A 81 5.67 -5.81 -4.50
N LEU A 82 5.59 -4.61 -3.96
CA LEU A 82 6.78 -3.78 -3.85
C LEU A 82 7.77 -4.39 -2.87
N SER A 83 9.06 -4.12 -3.10
CA SER A 83 10.09 -4.62 -2.20
C SER A 83 9.90 -4.02 -0.81
N PRO A 84 10.33 -4.71 0.23
CA PRO A 84 10.21 -4.17 1.59
C PRO A 84 10.91 -2.83 1.75
N LYS A 85 12.02 -2.63 1.06
CA LYS A 85 12.74 -1.37 1.13
C LYS A 85 11.89 -0.22 0.59
N LEU A 86 11.24 -0.43 -0.54
CA LEU A 86 10.40 0.60 -1.13
C LEU A 86 9.17 0.86 -0.29
N LYS A 87 8.57 -0.20 0.28
CA LYS A 87 7.43 -0.03 1.17
C LYS A 87 7.81 0.82 2.36
N ARG A 88 9.00 0.59 2.93
CA ARG A 88 9.47 1.37 4.06
C ARG A 88 9.65 2.84 3.68
N MET A 89 10.22 3.10 2.51
CA MET A 89 10.39 4.47 2.04
C MET A 89 9.05 5.18 1.92
N ILE A 90 8.05 4.50 1.38
CA ILE A 90 6.72 5.09 1.20
C ILE A 90 6.11 5.40 2.56
N ILE A 91 6.21 4.48 3.50
CA ILE A 91 5.67 4.68 4.84
C ILE A 91 6.34 5.88 5.52
N GLU A 92 7.64 6.04 5.28
CA GLU A 92 8.40 7.12 5.90
C GLU A 92 8.28 8.43 5.16
N GLY A 93 7.37 8.52 4.19
CA GLY A 93 7.01 9.79 3.60
C GLY A 93 7.38 10.00 2.15
N TYR A 94 8.01 9.04 1.51
CA TYR A 94 8.37 9.23 0.12
C TYR A 94 7.14 9.30 -0.78
N GLN A 95 7.09 10.33 -1.60
CA GLN A 95 6.01 10.53 -2.56
C GLN A 95 6.64 10.87 -3.91
N PRO A 96 6.48 10.01 -4.93
CA PRO A 96 7.10 10.29 -6.22
C PRO A 96 6.48 11.52 -6.87
N LYS A 97 7.30 12.25 -7.61
CA LYS A 97 6.84 13.44 -8.31
C LYS A 97 6.44 13.14 -9.75
N HIS A 98 6.96 12.08 -10.31
CA HIS A 98 6.70 11.73 -11.71
C HIS A 98 5.53 10.78 -11.89
N LEU A 99 4.98 10.26 -10.79
CA LEU A 99 3.85 9.34 -10.83
C LEU A 99 2.73 9.89 -9.95
N SER A 100 1.55 10.01 -10.52
CA SER A 100 0.37 10.34 -9.72
C SER A 100 -0.21 9.04 -9.16
N ILE A 101 -1.12 9.18 -8.21
CA ILE A 101 -1.82 8.02 -7.66
C ILE A 101 -2.56 7.30 -8.79
N GLN A 102 -3.16 8.07 -9.70
CA GLN A 102 -3.88 7.49 -10.82
C GLN A 102 -2.93 6.69 -11.72
N ASP A 103 -1.72 7.21 -11.97
CA ASP A 103 -0.72 6.51 -12.77
C ASP A 103 -0.35 5.17 -12.13
N ILE A 104 -0.26 5.14 -10.82
CA ILE A 104 0.10 3.93 -10.11
C ILE A 104 -1.01 2.89 -10.20
N ILE A 105 -2.25 3.32 -10.01
CA ILE A 105 -3.40 2.41 -10.04
C ILE A 105 -3.64 1.86 -11.43
N THR A 106 -3.50 2.69 -12.46
CA THR A 106 -3.79 2.26 -13.83
C THR A 106 -2.60 1.65 -14.55
N GLY A 107 -1.40 1.82 -14.01
CA GLY A 107 -0.20 1.27 -14.61
C GLY A 107 0.12 -0.12 -14.10
N ASN A 108 1.30 -0.59 -14.46
CA ASN A 108 1.78 -1.89 -14.03
C ASN A 108 3.03 -1.74 -13.18
N VAL A 109 2.94 -2.21 -11.94
CA VAL A 109 4.11 -2.23 -11.06
C VAL A 109 5.05 -3.31 -11.58
N PRO A 110 6.32 -3.00 -11.80
CA PRO A 110 7.26 -4.01 -12.25
C PRO A 110 7.32 -5.18 -11.28
N VAL A 111 7.41 -6.39 -11.83
CA VAL A 111 7.44 -7.60 -11.02
C VAL A 111 8.78 -7.75 -10.33
N LEU A 112 9.86 -7.40 -11.02
CA LEU A 112 11.21 -7.53 -10.44
C LEU A 112 11.53 -6.36 -9.55
N TRP A 113 11.97 -6.68 -8.34
CA TRP A 113 12.31 -5.63 -7.37
C TRP A 113 13.40 -4.69 -7.89
N SER A 114 14.32 -5.22 -8.69
CA SER A 114 15.39 -4.40 -9.25
C SER A 114 14.87 -3.31 -10.18
N GLU A 115 13.74 -3.56 -10.83
CA GLU A 115 13.14 -2.59 -11.72
C GLU A 115 12.21 -1.63 -11.01
N GLN A 116 11.72 -2.02 -9.86
CA GLN A 116 10.78 -1.20 -9.10
C GLN A 116 11.40 0.10 -8.61
N LYS A 117 12.65 0.04 -8.24
CA LYS A 117 13.34 1.24 -7.73
C LYS A 117 13.35 2.34 -8.79
N GLU A 118 13.71 1.98 -10.00
CA GLU A 118 13.76 2.94 -11.09
C GLU A 118 12.36 3.44 -11.44
N TRP A 119 11.40 2.54 -11.43
CA TRP A 119 10.03 2.90 -11.72
C TRP A 119 9.47 3.90 -10.71
N LEU A 120 9.76 3.70 -9.44
CA LEU A 120 9.18 4.52 -8.38
C LEU A 120 9.96 5.81 -8.14
N ILE A 121 11.26 5.73 -8.15
CA ILE A 121 12.09 6.85 -7.71
C ILE A 121 12.54 7.75 -8.85
N LYS A 122 12.81 7.18 -9.97
CA LYS A 122 13.27 7.84 -11.18
C LYS A 122 13.48 9.35 -11.15
#